data_cb3b64704cdfea67ba9590ca5d471f5a
#
_entry.id   cb3b64704cdfea67ba9590ca5d471f5a
#
_cell.length_a   1.000
_cell.length_b   1.000
_cell.length_c   1.000
_cell.angle_alpha   90.00
_cell.angle_beta   90.00
_cell.angle_gamma   90.00
#
_symmetry.space_group_name_H-M   'P 1'
#
loop_
_entity.id
_entity.type
_entity.pdbx_description
1 polymer ?
#
loop_
_entity_poly.entity_id
_entity_poly.type
_entity_poly.pdbx_seq_one_letter_code
_entity_poly.pdbx_strand_id
1 'polypeptide(L)'
;MKELTLNDLAKSRGPGQLHDSKFMSAAEKSKVLKHWEMFLRSGLEKDKFTKALYHHLMQHCSFIAHYDIHGFYATYFESGDDTQHFLSQFDTRRGIPRSIEYNMTYWLTDEDYCDINTEMCRIAWRYIPVLELKAKNDQRHADLAHAELLLKKHGLSLPGGDK
;
A
#
# COMPACT_ATOMS: atom_id res chain seq x y z
N MET A 1 -1.72 -19.12 -21.16
CA MET A 1 -1.76 -17.64 -21.09
C MET A 1 -0.47 -17.17 -20.45
N LYS A 2 0.16 -16.17 -21.03
CA LYS A 2 1.34 -15.55 -20.45
C LYS A 2 0.88 -14.81 -19.18
N GLU A 3 1.48 -15.13 -18.04
CA GLU A 3 1.22 -14.36 -16.82
C GLU A 3 1.61 -12.90 -17.05
N LEU A 4 0.65 -12.00 -16.88
CA LEU A 4 0.90 -10.56 -16.95
C LEU A 4 1.62 -10.13 -15.69
N THR A 5 2.83 -9.62 -15.84
CA THR A 5 3.57 -9.01 -14.74
C THR A 5 3.09 -7.58 -14.50
N LEU A 6 3.29 -7.05 -13.29
CA LEU A 6 3.06 -5.63 -12.98
C LEU A 6 3.77 -4.71 -13.98
N ASN A 7 4.95 -5.12 -14.42
CA ASN A 7 5.73 -4.38 -15.40
C ASN A 7 5.08 -4.39 -16.80
N ASP A 8 4.46 -5.50 -17.18
CA ASP A 8 3.72 -5.58 -18.44
C ASP A 8 2.45 -4.72 -18.38
N LEU A 9 1.75 -4.72 -17.25
CA LEU A 9 0.58 -3.88 -17.03
C LEU A 9 0.95 -2.40 -16.96
N ALA A 10 2.06 -2.05 -16.32
CA ALA A 10 2.57 -0.69 -16.28
C ALA A 10 3.03 -0.18 -17.67
N LYS A 11 3.46 -1.07 -18.55
CA LYS A 11 3.89 -0.74 -19.93
C LYS A 11 2.76 -0.75 -20.94
N SER A 12 1.65 -1.45 -20.67
CA SER A 12 0.57 -1.68 -21.63
C SER A 12 -0.23 -0.41 -21.96
N ARG A 13 -0.19 0.57 -21.08
CA ARG A 13 -0.74 1.92 -21.33
C ARG A 13 0.41 2.92 -21.21
N GLY A 14 0.54 3.80 -22.17
CA GLY A 14 1.53 4.88 -22.10
C GLY A 14 1.45 5.64 -20.78
N PRO A 15 2.56 6.24 -20.30
CA PRO A 15 2.58 6.94 -19.02
C PRO A 15 1.53 8.06 -18.97
N GLY A 16 0.70 8.03 -17.95
CA GLY A 16 -0.03 9.19 -17.47
C GLY A 16 -1.28 9.63 -18.22
N GLN A 17 -1.83 8.83 -19.13
CA GLN A 17 -3.11 9.20 -19.76
C GLN A 17 -4.30 8.81 -18.87
N LEU A 18 -4.84 9.79 -18.15
CA LEU A 18 -6.08 9.67 -17.41
C LEU A 18 -7.25 10.20 -18.24
N HIS A 19 -8.37 9.47 -18.22
CA HIS A 19 -9.58 9.83 -18.95
C HIS A 19 -10.71 10.16 -17.97
N ASP A 20 -11.60 11.08 -18.39
CA ASP A 20 -12.85 11.27 -17.67
C ASP A 20 -13.68 9.99 -17.72
N SER A 21 -14.23 9.58 -16.58
CA SER A 21 -15.16 8.49 -16.46
C SER A 21 -16.49 8.95 -15.87
N LYS A 22 -17.49 8.07 -15.85
CA LYS A 22 -18.84 8.40 -15.39
C LYS A 22 -18.89 9.02 -13.99
N PHE A 23 -18.03 8.54 -13.07
CA PHE A 23 -18.07 8.93 -11.66
C PHE A 23 -16.83 9.71 -11.20
N MET A 24 -15.83 9.87 -12.05
CA MET A 24 -14.57 10.52 -11.70
C MET A 24 -13.93 11.16 -12.92
N SER A 25 -13.65 12.46 -12.84
CA SER A 25 -12.92 13.18 -13.88
C SER A 25 -11.43 12.85 -13.88
N ALA A 26 -10.73 13.11 -15.00
CA ALA A 26 -9.28 12.98 -15.06
C ALA A 26 -8.57 13.85 -14.01
N ALA A 27 -9.11 15.03 -13.70
CA ALA A 27 -8.56 15.92 -12.66
C ALA A 27 -8.70 15.31 -11.25
N GLU A 28 -9.84 14.68 -10.94
CA GLU A 28 -10.04 13.97 -9.67
C GLU A 28 -9.13 12.74 -9.56
N LYS A 29 -8.97 11.98 -10.62
CA LYS A 29 -8.02 10.86 -10.71
C LYS A 29 -6.58 11.32 -10.46
N SER A 30 -6.18 12.41 -11.08
CA SER A 30 -4.85 13.01 -10.87
C SER A 30 -4.62 13.42 -9.40
N LYS A 31 -5.64 13.96 -8.74
CA LYS A 31 -5.59 14.29 -7.32
C LYS A 31 -5.38 13.05 -6.44
N VAL A 32 -6.11 11.98 -6.70
CA VAL A 32 -5.94 10.71 -5.98
C VAL A 32 -4.53 10.16 -6.16
N LEU A 33 -4.01 10.17 -7.38
CA LEU A 33 -2.63 9.71 -7.65
C LEU A 33 -1.57 10.54 -6.93
N LYS A 34 -1.76 11.86 -6.87
CA LYS A 34 -0.86 12.74 -6.12
C LYS A 34 -0.87 12.42 -4.62
N HIS A 35 -2.04 12.19 -4.04
CA HIS A 35 -2.17 11.78 -2.64
C HIS A 35 -1.58 10.39 -2.40
N TRP A 36 -1.76 9.46 -3.32
CA TRP A 36 -1.17 8.13 -3.28
C TRP A 36 0.36 8.20 -3.27
N GLU A 37 0.94 8.96 -4.17
CA GLU A 37 2.40 9.14 -4.21
C GLU A 37 2.95 9.78 -2.94
N MET A 38 2.30 10.81 -2.41
CA MET A 38 2.69 11.45 -1.15
C MET A 38 2.62 10.47 0.03
N PHE A 39 1.57 9.66 0.09
CA PHE A 39 1.39 8.65 1.12
C PHE A 39 2.51 7.58 1.08
N LEU A 40 2.80 7.02 -0.10
CA LEU A 40 3.88 6.06 -0.28
C LEU A 40 5.26 6.64 0.01
N ARG A 41 5.51 7.84 -0.47
CA ARG A 41 6.78 8.56 -0.23
C ARG A 41 7.04 8.80 1.25
N SER A 42 6.01 9.08 2.03
CA SER A 42 6.12 9.27 3.48
C SER A 42 6.42 7.98 4.25
N GLY A 43 6.33 6.82 3.62
CA GLY A 43 6.40 5.52 4.28
C GLY A 43 5.09 5.16 4.98
N LEU A 44 3.97 5.43 4.34
CA LEU A 44 2.61 5.15 4.81
C LEU A 44 2.22 5.92 6.09
N GLU A 45 2.64 7.17 6.21
CA GLU A 45 2.26 8.00 7.35
C GLU A 45 0.75 8.29 7.38
N LYS A 46 0.16 8.16 8.57
CA LYS A 46 -1.30 8.29 8.79
C LYS A 46 -1.84 9.66 8.37
N ASP A 47 -1.11 10.74 8.61
CA ASP A 47 -1.51 12.10 8.25
C ASP A 47 -1.51 12.35 6.73
N LYS A 48 -0.85 11.49 5.96
CA LYS A 48 -0.87 11.51 4.49
C LYS A 48 -1.95 10.62 3.89
N PHE A 49 -2.64 9.82 4.71
CA PHE A 49 -3.75 8.99 4.26
C PHE A 49 -5.04 9.81 4.21
N THR A 50 -5.32 10.39 3.04
CA THR A 50 -6.43 11.34 2.85
C THR A 50 -7.78 10.65 2.61
N LYS A 51 -8.86 11.39 2.82
CA LYS A 51 -10.23 10.93 2.48
C LYS A 51 -10.37 10.53 1.02
N ALA A 52 -9.78 11.31 0.10
CA ALA A 52 -9.84 11.00 -1.33
C ALA A 52 -9.19 9.66 -1.64
N LEU A 53 -8.04 9.38 -1.03
CA LEU A 53 -7.34 8.11 -1.16
C LEU A 53 -8.15 6.96 -0.54
N TYR A 54 -8.65 7.15 0.66
CA TYR A 54 -9.50 6.16 1.35
C TYR A 54 -10.73 5.78 0.50
N HIS A 55 -11.47 6.77 0.00
CA HIS A 55 -12.66 6.49 -0.81
C HIS A 55 -12.33 5.74 -2.09
N HIS A 56 -11.24 6.10 -2.76
CA HIS A 56 -10.85 5.41 -3.98
C HIS A 56 -10.45 3.95 -3.70
N LEU A 57 -9.62 3.71 -2.71
CA LEU A 57 -9.19 2.35 -2.33
C LEU A 57 -10.38 1.48 -1.90
N MET A 58 -11.25 2.02 -1.07
CA MET A 58 -12.42 1.29 -0.58
C MET A 58 -13.43 0.98 -1.68
N GLN A 59 -13.73 1.95 -2.54
CA GLN A 59 -14.79 1.83 -3.54
C GLN A 59 -14.35 1.22 -4.86
N HIS A 60 -13.09 1.41 -5.25
CA HIS A 60 -12.62 1.10 -6.60
C HIS A 60 -11.40 0.18 -6.67
N CYS A 61 -10.87 -0.25 -5.53
CA CYS A 61 -9.68 -1.11 -5.46
C CYS A 61 -9.92 -2.41 -4.68
N SER A 62 -11.16 -2.83 -4.53
CA SER A 62 -11.55 -4.11 -3.91
C SER A 62 -11.02 -4.37 -2.50
N PHE A 63 -10.64 -3.33 -1.78
CA PHE A 63 -10.34 -3.47 -0.36
C PHE A 63 -11.62 -3.73 0.44
N ILE A 64 -11.48 -4.45 1.55
CA ILE A 64 -12.60 -4.70 2.45
C ILE A 64 -13.16 -3.36 2.94
N ALA A 65 -14.46 -3.18 2.82
CA ALA A 65 -15.12 -1.97 3.26
C ALA A 65 -14.97 -1.78 4.78
N HIS A 66 -14.41 -0.65 5.16
CA HIS A 66 -14.40 -0.16 6.53
C HIS A 66 -15.25 1.09 6.62
N TYR A 67 -15.96 1.25 7.72
CA TYR A 67 -16.88 2.38 7.89
C TYR A 67 -16.17 3.72 8.15
N ASP A 68 -14.88 3.68 8.52
CA ASP A 68 -14.10 4.87 8.78
C ASP A 68 -12.66 4.74 8.28
N ILE A 69 -12.07 5.89 8.01
CA ILE A 69 -10.70 6.02 7.49
C ILE A 69 -9.65 5.49 8.47
N HIS A 70 -9.88 5.64 9.77
CA HIS A 70 -8.91 5.22 10.79
C HIS A 70 -8.84 3.70 10.92
N GLY A 71 -10.00 3.04 10.93
CA GLY A 71 -10.08 1.58 10.93
C GLY A 71 -9.48 0.98 9.67
N PHE A 72 -9.73 1.58 8.51
CA PHE A 72 -9.10 1.17 7.27
C PHE A 72 -7.57 1.28 7.33
N TYR A 73 -7.05 2.42 7.76
CA TYR A 73 -5.62 2.63 7.90
C TYR A 73 -4.99 1.62 8.86
N ALA A 74 -5.59 1.42 10.03
CA ALA A 74 -5.11 0.47 11.03
C ALA A 74 -5.05 -0.96 10.48
N THR A 75 -6.05 -1.36 9.70
CA THR A 75 -6.11 -2.72 9.13
C THR A 75 -5.03 -2.99 8.08
N TYR A 76 -4.66 -2.00 7.29
CA TYR A 76 -3.80 -2.24 6.11
C TYR A 76 -2.39 -1.66 6.21
N PHE A 77 -2.15 -0.70 7.11
CA PHE A 77 -0.90 0.07 7.05
C PHE A 77 -0.22 0.31 8.38
N GLU A 78 -0.88 0.06 9.51
CA GLU A 78 -0.38 0.51 10.82
C GLU A 78 0.77 -0.33 11.36
N SER A 79 0.72 -1.66 11.18
CA SER A 79 1.74 -2.56 11.69
C SER A 79 2.75 -2.99 10.60
N GLY A 80 3.91 -3.47 11.02
CA GLY A 80 4.90 -4.05 10.12
C GLY A 80 4.36 -5.25 9.34
N ASP A 81 3.55 -6.08 9.98
CA ASP A 81 2.91 -7.24 9.34
C ASP A 81 1.88 -6.80 8.29
N ASP A 82 1.07 -5.78 8.59
CA ASP A 82 0.10 -5.22 7.64
C ASP A 82 0.81 -4.58 6.44
N THR A 83 1.89 -3.86 6.69
CA THR A 83 2.73 -3.29 5.65
C THR A 83 3.36 -4.39 4.80
N GLN A 84 3.84 -5.47 5.39
CA GLN A 84 4.36 -6.63 4.65
C GLN A 84 3.29 -7.30 3.80
N HIS A 85 2.09 -7.45 4.34
CA HIS A 85 0.97 -8.00 3.59
C HIS A 85 0.61 -7.11 2.39
N PHE A 86 0.54 -5.81 2.59
CA PHE A 86 0.32 -4.84 1.52
C PHE A 86 1.43 -4.89 0.48
N LEU A 87 2.70 -4.90 0.90
CA LEU A 87 3.86 -5.01 0.02
C LEU A 87 3.88 -6.29 -0.81
N SER A 88 3.45 -7.39 -0.23
CA SER A 88 3.39 -8.68 -0.95
C SER A 88 2.48 -8.59 -2.17
N GLN A 89 1.56 -7.62 -2.19
CA GLN A 89 0.69 -7.35 -3.31
C GLN A 89 1.40 -6.65 -4.49
N PHE A 90 2.55 -6.03 -4.27
CA PHE A 90 3.31 -5.31 -5.29
C PHE A 90 4.71 -5.90 -5.56
N ASP A 91 5.13 -6.91 -4.79
CA ASP A 91 6.45 -7.52 -4.95
C ASP A 91 6.44 -8.58 -6.06
N THR A 92 6.94 -8.21 -7.22
CA THR A 92 7.05 -9.10 -8.38
C THR A 92 8.30 -9.98 -8.37
N ARG A 93 9.24 -9.76 -7.44
CA ARG A 93 10.49 -10.52 -7.38
C ARG A 93 10.28 -11.98 -6.93
N ARG A 94 9.20 -12.23 -6.21
CA ARG A 94 8.84 -13.55 -5.69
C ARG A 94 7.75 -14.25 -6.50
N GLY A 95 7.45 -13.74 -7.69
CA GLY A 95 6.26 -14.11 -8.41
C GLY A 95 5.04 -13.38 -7.81
N ILE A 96 4.01 -13.17 -8.62
CA ILE A 96 2.77 -12.51 -8.18
C ILE A 96 2.02 -13.50 -7.26
N PRO A 97 1.83 -13.21 -5.97
CA PRO A 97 0.99 -14.07 -5.14
C PRO A 97 -0.42 -14.15 -5.73
N ARG A 98 -1.06 -15.30 -5.62
CA ARG A 98 -2.42 -15.54 -6.16
C ARG A 98 -3.44 -14.47 -5.77
N SER A 99 -3.29 -13.88 -4.59
CA SER A 99 -4.16 -12.81 -4.10
C SER A 99 -4.01 -11.52 -4.90
N ILE A 100 -2.83 -11.25 -5.46
CA ILE A 100 -2.59 -10.06 -6.30
C ILE A 100 -3.08 -10.27 -7.70
N GLU A 101 -2.85 -11.45 -8.24
CA GLU A 101 -3.39 -11.80 -9.56
C GLU A 101 -4.90 -11.58 -9.58
N TYR A 102 -5.59 -11.98 -8.51
CA TYR A 102 -7.02 -11.73 -8.35
C TYR A 102 -7.35 -10.24 -8.16
N ASN A 103 -6.70 -9.58 -7.23
CA ASN A 103 -6.96 -8.17 -6.94
C ASN A 103 -6.55 -7.26 -8.09
N MET A 104 -5.42 -7.50 -8.74
CA MET A 104 -4.98 -6.69 -9.88
C MET A 104 -5.84 -6.91 -11.10
N THR A 105 -6.23 -8.14 -11.39
CA THR A 105 -7.17 -8.43 -12.48
C THR A 105 -8.48 -7.71 -12.23
N TYR A 106 -8.97 -7.70 -11.01
CA TYR A 106 -10.18 -6.99 -10.63
C TYR A 106 -10.02 -5.48 -10.72
N TRP A 107 -8.90 -4.93 -10.24
CA TRP A 107 -8.61 -3.49 -10.33
C TRP A 107 -8.49 -2.98 -11.76
N LEU A 108 -8.06 -3.83 -12.67
CA LEU A 108 -7.78 -3.45 -14.05
C LEU A 108 -8.91 -3.79 -15.02
N THR A 109 -9.94 -4.51 -14.59
CA THR A 109 -11.08 -4.86 -15.44
C THR A 109 -12.20 -3.82 -15.45
N ASP A 110 -12.25 -2.93 -14.46
CA ASP A 110 -13.20 -1.83 -14.46
C ASP A 110 -12.71 -0.73 -15.40
N GLU A 111 -13.41 -0.55 -16.54
CA GLU A 111 -13.04 0.41 -17.57
C GLU A 111 -12.98 1.85 -17.04
N ASP A 112 -13.83 2.20 -16.07
CA ASP A 112 -13.90 3.54 -15.52
C ASP A 112 -12.69 3.90 -14.64
N TYR A 113 -12.01 2.89 -14.05
CA TYR A 113 -10.91 3.09 -13.10
C TYR A 113 -9.62 2.37 -13.48
N CYS A 114 -9.60 1.66 -14.60
CA CYS A 114 -8.45 0.90 -15.05
C CYS A 114 -7.21 1.78 -15.27
N ASP A 115 -7.37 3.00 -15.78
CA ASP A 115 -6.29 3.95 -16.00
C ASP A 115 -5.65 4.43 -14.69
N ILE A 116 -6.45 4.89 -13.73
CA ILE A 116 -5.95 5.35 -12.43
C ILE A 116 -5.34 4.18 -11.63
N ASN A 117 -5.96 3.01 -11.63
CA ASN A 117 -5.45 1.87 -10.89
C ASN A 117 -4.14 1.33 -11.48
N THR A 118 -3.96 1.38 -12.79
CA THR A 118 -2.68 1.09 -13.46
C THR A 118 -1.59 2.05 -12.99
N GLU A 119 -1.89 3.35 -12.93
CA GLU A 119 -0.94 4.34 -12.44
C GLU A 119 -0.65 4.18 -10.94
N MET A 120 -1.64 3.83 -10.13
CA MET A 120 -1.42 3.52 -8.71
C MET A 120 -0.44 2.35 -8.53
N CYS A 121 -0.59 1.28 -9.31
CA CYS A 121 0.35 0.15 -9.29
C CYS A 121 1.76 0.56 -9.71
N ARG A 122 1.88 1.40 -10.76
CA ARG A 122 3.18 1.92 -11.23
C ARG A 122 3.88 2.75 -10.18
N ILE A 123 3.14 3.61 -9.49
CA ILE A 123 3.66 4.44 -8.41
C ILE A 123 4.07 3.56 -7.22
N ALA A 124 3.21 2.62 -6.81
CA ALA A 124 3.52 1.70 -5.71
C ALA A 124 4.81 0.90 -5.98
N TRP A 125 4.97 0.39 -7.17
CA TRP A 125 6.20 -0.30 -7.59
C TRP A 125 7.46 0.55 -7.37
N ARG A 126 7.39 1.83 -7.71
CA ARG A 126 8.52 2.77 -7.53
C ARG A 126 8.93 2.93 -6.06
N TYR A 127 7.97 2.82 -5.14
CA TYR A 127 8.19 3.03 -3.71
C TYR A 127 8.33 1.74 -2.89
N ILE A 128 8.39 0.57 -3.53
CA ILE A 128 8.60 -0.71 -2.83
C ILE A 128 9.80 -0.66 -1.87
N PRO A 129 10.98 -0.13 -2.25
CA PRO A 129 12.11 -0.07 -1.31
C PRO A 129 11.84 0.76 -0.06
N VAL A 130 11.08 1.86 -0.18
CA VAL A 130 10.68 2.70 0.96
C VAL A 130 9.74 1.93 1.91
N LEU A 131 8.77 1.23 1.33
CA LEU A 131 7.79 0.44 2.09
C LEU A 131 8.44 -0.77 2.77
N GLU A 132 9.38 -1.43 2.12
CA GLU A 132 10.15 -2.52 2.71
C GLU A 132 10.97 -2.04 3.90
N LEU A 133 11.57 -0.87 3.80
CA LEU A 133 12.32 -0.26 4.90
C LEU A 133 11.40 0.08 6.08
N LYS A 134 10.22 0.65 5.81
CA LYS A 134 9.21 0.91 6.83
C LYS A 134 8.80 -0.37 7.55
N ALA A 135 8.41 -1.39 6.83
CA ALA A 135 7.98 -2.66 7.41
C ALA A 135 9.07 -3.29 8.27
N LYS A 136 10.32 -3.24 7.81
CA LYS A 136 11.47 -3.73 8.57
C LYS A 136 11.71 -2.93 9.85
N ASN A 137 11.57 -1.61 9.79
CA ASN A 137 11.73 -0.75 10.97
C ASN A 137 10.59 -0.95 11.97
N ASP A 138 9.34 -1.06 11.50
CA ASP A 138 8.18 -1.31 12.34
C ASP A 138 8.31 -2.67 13.05
N GLN A 139 8.75 -3.71 12.33
CA GLN A 139 9.01 -5.02 12.92
C GLN A 139 10.10 -4.97 13.99
N ARG A 140 11.20 -4.26 13.70
CA ARG A 140 12.29 -4.07 14.68
C ARG A 140 11.80 -3.37 15.95
N HIS A 141 10.99 -2.31 15.82
CA HIS A 141 10.42 -1.61 16.96
C HIS A 141 9.49 -2.50 17.78
N ALA A 142 8.66 -3.30 17.13
CA ALA A 142 7.78 -4.27 17.78
C ALA A 142 8.58 -5.33 18.55
N ASP A 143 9.63 -5.87 17.95
CA ASP A 143 10.51 -6.87 18.56
C ASP A 143 11.22 -6.31 19.81
N LEU A 144 11.73 -5.07 19.73
CA LEU A 144 12.38 -4.40 20.86
C LEU A 144 11.40 -4.13 22.00
N ALA A 145 10.20 -3.65 21.70
CA ALA A 145 9.15 -3.42 22.69
C ALA A 145 8.75 -4.72 23.39
N HIS A 146 8.63 -5.81 22.64
CA HIS A 146 8.33 -7.14 23.18
C HIS A 146 9.46 -7.65 24.06
N ALA A 147 10.72 -7.50 23.64
CA ALA A 147 11.89 -7.87 24.41
C ALA A 147 11.98 -7.09 25.75
N GLU A 148 11.69 -5.77 25.72
CA GLU A 148 11.63 -4.95 26.94
C GLU A 148 10.57 -5.44 27.93
N LEU A 149 9.37 -5.79 27.43
CA LEU A 149 8.31 -6.34 28.28
C LEU A 149 8.70 -7.67 28.92
N LEU A 150 9.34 -8.57 28.17
CA LEU A 150 9.84 -9.85 28.70
C LEU A 150 10.93 -9.64 29.75
N LEU A 151 11.88 -8.76 29.49
CA LEU A 151 12.95 -8.44 30.44
C LEU A 151 12.41 -7.81 31.72
N LYS A 152 11.47 -6.86 31.59
CA LYS A 152 10.81 -6.24 32.76
C LYS A 152 10.06 -7.28 33.60
N LYS A 153 9.38 -8.25 32.96
CA LYS A 153 8.71 -9.36 33.66
C LYS A 153 9.67 -10.18 34.50
N HIS A 154 10.93 -10.32 34.10
CA HIS A 154 11.96 -11.08 34.79
C HIS A 154 12.93 -10.22 35.59
N GLY A 155 12.66 -8.93 35.76
CA GLY A 155 13.50 -8.01 36.52
C GLY A 155 14.83 -7.65 35.85
N LEU A 156 14.90 -7.78 34.51
CA LEU A 156 16.08 -7.49 33.71
C LEU A 156 15.87 -6.24 32.84
N SER A 157 16.95 -5.67 32.33
CA SER A 157 16.93 -4.56 31.40
C SER A 157 17.77 -4.84 30.13
N LEU A 158 17.48 -4.16 29.03
CA LEU A 158 18.27 -4.28 27.80
C LEU A 158 19.67 -3.72 27.99
N PRO A 159 20.73 -4.39 27.46
CA PRO A 159 22.09 -3.84 27.48
C PRO A 159 22.13 -2.48 26.77
N GLY A 160 22.75 -1.46 27.40
CA GLY A 160 22.89 -0.11 26.85
C GLY A 160 21.69 0.83 27.04
N GLY A 161 20.67 0.40 27.81
CA GLY A 161 19.47 1.21 28.13
C GLY A 161 19.66 2.27 29.20
N ASP A 162 20.83 2.33 29.85
CA ASP A 162 21.15 3.22 30.99
C ASP A 162 21.92 4.47 30.53
N LYS A 163 21.44 5.14 29.50
CA LYS A 163 21.97 6.46 29.15
C LYS A 163 20.89 7.50 29.08
#